data_942f85e9b182a2f1e28770750c0630e5
#
_entry.id   942f85e9b182a2f1e28770750c0630e5
#
_cell.length_a   1.000
_cell.length_b   1.000
_cell.length_c   1.000
_cell.angle_alpha   90.00
_cell.angle_beta   90.00
_cell.angle_gamma   90.00
#
_symmetry.space_group_name_H-M   'P 1'
#
loop_
_entity.id
_entity.type
_entity.pdbx_description
1 polymer ?
#
loop_
_entity_poly.entity_id
_entity_poly.type
_entity_poly.pdbx_seq_one_letter_code
_entity_poly.pdbx_strand_id
1 'polypeptide(L)'
;MTGVDGTNKLEAMLAIGADHVIDYTKEDFTKNGQRYDMILDVAADHSTSDYRRALSPNGTYVSTGGSTPRIFETLLMGQLFSVMGSKSLSILAHKANLGMDTLIELFEAGKVVPLIDRRFPLSDVAEAFRYFEDGHVKGKIVITI
;
A
#
# COMPACT_ATOMS: atom_id res chain seq x y z
N MET A 1 7.33 -10.88 -3.94
CA MET A 1 6.39 -9.81 -3.47
C MET A 1 5.14 -9.83 -4.35
N THR A 2 3.94 -9.73 -3.76
CA THR A 2 2.67 -9.67 -4.49
C THR A 2 2.06 -8.28 -4.35
N GLY A 3 1.76 -7.63 -5.48
CA GLY A 3 1.07 -6.35 -5.51
C GLY A 3 -0.43 -6.55 -5.76
N VAL A 4 -1.28 -5.76 -5.09
CA VAL A 4 -2.74 -5.79 -5.26
C VAL A 4 -3.23 -4.40 -5.64
N ASP A 5 -3.83 -4.27 -6.82
CA ASP A 5 -4.41 -2.99 -7.30
C ASP A 5 -5.45 -3.25 -8.40
N GLY A 6 -6.05 -2.21 -8.97
CA GLY A 6 -6.96 -2.30 -10.11
C GLY A 6 -6.25 -2.67 -11.41
N THR A 7 -7.00 -3.21 -12.37
CA THR A 7 -6.51 -3.73 -13.66
C THR A 7 -5.49 -2.81 -14.35
N ASN A 8 -5.74 -1.50 -14.34
CA ASN A 8 -4.93 -0.51 -15.05
C ASN A 8 -3.56 -0.23 -14.43
N LYS A 9 -3.28 -0.71 -13.22
CA LYS A 9 -2.02 -0.48 -12.49
C LYS A 9 -1.12 -1.70 -12.39
N LEU A 10 -1.62 -2.89 -12.75
CA LEU A 10 -0.91 -4.16 -12.56
C LEU A 10 0.40 -4.22 -13.36
N GLU A 11 0.39 -3.75 -14.60
CA GLU A 11 1.58 -3.69 -15.44
C GLU A 11 2.67 -2.80 -14.83
N ALA A 12 2.26 -1.64 -14.27
CA ALA A 12 3.17 -0.75 -13.57
C ALA A 12 3.78 -1.38 -12.32
N MET A 13 3.01 -2.18 -11.57
CA MET A 13 3.51 -2.92 -10.42
C MET A 13 4.56 -3.97 -10.80
N LEU A 14 4.33 -4.72 -11.87
CA LEU A 14 5.33 -5.66 -12.41
C LEU A 14 6.60 -4.94 -12.84
N ALA A 15 6.45 -3.79 -13.51
CA ALA A 15 7.59 -3.00 -14.01
C ALA A 15 8.48 -2.44 -12.88
N ILE A 16 7.93 -2.20 -11.68
CA ILE A 16 8.68 -1.75 -10.50
C ILE A 16 9.14 -2.89 -9.58
N GLY A 17 8.95 -4.16 -9.98
CA GLY A 17 9.54 -5.31 -9.31
C GLY A 17 8.59 -6.19 -8.49
N ALA A 18 7.28 -6.11 -8.69
CA ALA A 18 6.38 -7.12 -8.14
C ALA A 18 6.58 -8.46 -8.87
N ASP A 19 6.71 -9.57 -8.13
CA ASP A 19 6.81 -10.91 -8.71
C ASP A 19 5.44 -11.42 -9.20
N HIS A 20 4.38 -11.03 -8.49
CA HIS A 20 2.99 -11.37 -8.79
C HIS A 20 2.10 -10.16 -8.60
N VAL A 21 0.99 -10.12 -9.34
CA VAL A 21 -0.04 -9.08 -9.19
C VAL A 21 -1.43 -9.71 -9.12
N ILE A 22 -2.28 -9.10 -8.32
CA ILE A 22 -3.69 -9.48 -8.15
C ILE A 22 -4.56 -8.28 -8.48
N ASP A 23 -5.51 -8.49 -9.37
CA ASP A 23 -6.55 -7.52 -9.71
C ASP A 23 -7.69 -7.62 -8.71
N TYR A 24 -7.78 -6.67 -7.77
CA TYR A 24 -8.82 -6.71 -6.74
C TYR A 24 -10.25 -6.62 -7.30
N THR A 25 -10.41 -6.17 -8.56
CA THR A 25 -11.72 -6.11 -9.21
C THR A 25 -12.20 -7.48 -9.68
N LYS A 26 -11.32 -8.48 -9.72
CA LYS A 26 -11.57 -9.85 -10.21
C LYS A 26 -11.35 -10.91 -9.15
N GLU A 27 -10.46 -10.65 -8.19
CA GLU A 27 -10.04 -11.63 -7.19
C GLU A 27 -9.86 -10.98 -5.82
N ASP A 28 -10.46 -11.57 -4.81
CA ASP A 28 -10.25 -11.20 -3.41
C ASP A 28 -9.05 -11.98 -2.85
N PHE A 29 -7.91 -11.33 -2.70
CA PHE A 29 -6.69 -11.95 -2.21
C PHE A 29 -6.83 -12.54 -0.80
N THR A 30 -7.79 -12.07 -0.01
CA THR A 30 -8.04 -12.61 1.34
C THR A 30 -8.79 -13.95 1.33
N LYS A 31 -9.30 -14.35 0.15
CA LYS A 31 -10.10 -15.58 -0.05
C LYS A 31 -9.50 -16.57 -1.04
N ASN A 32 -8.39 -16.23 -1.69
CA ASN A 32 -7.76 -17.08 -2.71
C ASN A 32 -6.99 -18.29 -2.16
N GLY A 33 -7.00 -18.49 -0.85
CA GLY A 33 -6.32 -19.62 -0.19
C GLY A 33 -4.83 -19.40 0.08
N GLN A 34 -4.24 -18.34 -0.42
CA GLN A 34 -2.85 -18.01 -0.15
C GLN A 34 -2.66 -17.46 1.28
N ARG A 35 -1.43 -17.52 1.78
CA ARG A 35 -1.03 -16.94 3.06
C ARG A 35 0.17 -16.04 2.84
N TYR A 36 0.18 -14.93 3.58
CA TYR A 36 1.20 -13.89 3.48
C TYR A 36 1.89 -13.70 4.83
N ASP A 37 3.21 -13.63 4.83
CA ASP A 37 3.99 -13.38 6.04
C ASP A 37 3.90 -11.92 6.46
N MET A 38 3.73 -11.01 5.48
CA MET A 38 3.51 -9.60 5.71
C MET A 38 2.45 -9.06 4.74
N ILE A 39 1.52 -8.28 5.26
CA ILE A 39 0.58 -7.49 4.46
C ILE A 39 0.80 -6.02 4.84
N LEU A 40 1.29 -5.22 3.89
CA LEU A 40 1.36 -3.76 3.99
C LEU A 40 0.17 -3.17 3.23
N ASP A 41 -0.72 -2.53 3.96
CA ASP A 41 -1.99 -2.06 3.42
C ASP A 41 -2.04 -0.52 3.44
N VAL A 42 -2.25 0.06 2.26
CA VAL A 42 -2.29 1.52 2.07
C VAL A 42 -3.72 2.05 2.05
N ALA A 43 -4.70 1.20 1.70
CA ALA A 43 -6.09 1.60 1.49
C ALA A 43 -7.09 1.00 2.51
N ALA A 44 -6.74 -0.05 3.23
CA ALA A 44 -7.49 -0.75 4.29
C ALA A 44 -9.00 -0.90 3.99
N ASP A 45 -9.31 -1.71 2.96
CA ASP A 45 -10.70 -1.89 2.49
C ASP A 45 -11.39 -3.14 3.08
N HIS A 46 -10.62 -4.19 3.39
CA HIS A 46 -11.13 -5.43 4.00
C HIS A 46 -11.29 -5.32 5.52
N SER A 47 -12.03 -6.26 6.11
CA SER A 47 -12.14 -6.38 7.57
C SER A 47 -10.84 -6.89 8.21
N THR A 48 -10.61 -6.55 9.47
CA THR A 48 -9.48 -7.06 10.26
C THR A 48 -9.45 -8.59 10.32
N SER A 49 -10.63 -9.24 10.31
CA SER A 49 -10.74 -10.70 10.28
C SER A 49 -10.33 -11.30 8.93
N ASP A 50 -10.55 -10.60 7.82
CA ASP A 50 -10.11 -11.03 6.49
C ASP A 50 -8.59 -10.99 6.37
N TYR A 51 -7.96 -9.89 6.79
CA TYR A 51 -6.50 -9.80 6.86
C TYR A 51 -5.91 -10.87 7.76
N ARG A 52 -6.47 -11.09 8.95
CA ARG A 52 -6.01 -12.14 9.86
C ARG A 52 -6.11 -13.53 9.21
N ARG A 53 -7.14 -13.82 8.42
CA ARG A 53 -7.29 -15.08 7.68
C ARG A 53 -6.20 -15.23 6.62
N ALA A 54 -5.86 -14.16 5.90
CA ALA A 54 -4.86 -14.15 4.84
C ALA A 54 -3.41 -14.20 5.36
N LEU A 55 -3.15 -13.91 6.64
CA LEU A 55 -1.81 -14.01 7.22
C LEU A 55 -1.39 -15.46 7.50
N SER A 56 -0.11 -15.75 7.26
CA SER A 56 0.58 -16.95 7.74
C SER A 56 0.59 -17.00 9.28
N PRO A 57 0.90 -18.16 9.90
CA PRO A 57 1.28 -18.20 11.31
C PRO A 57 2.45 -17.23 11.56
N ASN A 58 2.37 -16.43 12.62
CA ASN A 58 3.32 -15.34 12.95
C ASN A 58 3.39 -14.20 11.93
N GLY A 59 2.46 -14.14 10.97
CA GLY A 59 2.40 -13.08 9.97
C GLY A 59 2.01 -11.72 10.57
N THR A 60 2.43 -10.66 9.89
CA THR A 60 2.24 -9.27 10.31
C THR A 60 1.39 -8.49 9.31
N TYR A 61 0.36 -7.82 9.79
CA TYR A 61 -0.41 -6.83 9.04
C TYR A 61 -0.06 -5.43 9.54
N VAL A 62 0.22 -4.53 8.61
CA VAL A 62 0.50 -3.11 8.87
C VAL A 62 -0.38 -2.27 7.96
N SER A 63 -1.27 -1.46 8.55
CA SER A 63 -2.03 -0.44 7.82
C SER A 63 -1.31 0.90 7.88
N THR A 64 -1.22 1.59 6.75
CA THR A 64 -0.72 2.96 6.65
C THR A 64 -1.82 3.97 6.35
N GLY A 65 -3.03 3.51 6.05
CA GLY A 65 -4.18 4.33 5.70
C GLY A 65 -5.48 3.53 5.68
N GLY A 66 -6.55 4.17 5.23
CA GLY A 66 -7.87 3.55 5.12
C GLY A 66 -8.98 4.42 5.70
N SER A 67 -10.21 3.94 5.65
CA SER A 67 -11.35 4.64 6.22
C SER A 67 -11.27 4.70 7.75
N THR A 68 -11.77 5.77 8.35
CA THR A 68 -11.79 5.93 9.81
C THR A 68 -12.36 4.73 10.56
N PRO A 69 -13.48 4.11 10.16
CA PRO A 69 -13.99 2.91 10.80
C PRO A 69 -13.01 1.74 10.79
N ARG A 70 -12.28 1.52 9.69
CA ARG A 70 -11.28 0.44 9.55
C ARG A 70 -10.06 0.67 10.43
N ILE A 71 -9.65 1.93 10.58
CA ILE A 71 -8.57 2.31 11.50
C ILE A 71 -8.96 1.96 12.93
N PHE A 72 -10.17 2.35 13.37
CA PHE A 72 -10.68 2.01 14.71
C PHE A 72 -10.83 0.50 14.91
N GLU A 73 -11.35 -0.22 13.94
CA GLU A 73 -11.46 -1.68 13.98
C GLU A 73 -10.08 -2.32 14.17
N THR A 74 -9.08 -1.89 13.41
CA THR A 74 -7.71 -2.42 13.52
C THR A 74 -7.08 -2.10 14.87
N LEU A 75 -7.30 -0.92 15.44
CA LEU A 75 -6.79 -0.55 16.77
C LEU A 75 -7.40 -1.43 17.88
N LEU A 76 -8.72 -1.63 17.86
CA LEU A 76 -9.41 -2.42 18.89
C LEU A 76 -9.11 -3.91 18.74
N MET A 77 -9.27 -4.44 17.54
CA MET A 77 -9.14 -5.87 17.28
C MET A 77 -7.68 -6.33 17.21
N GLY A 78 -6.78 -5.43 16.78
CA GLY A 78 -5.35 -5.74 16.69
C GLY A 78 -4.74 -6.09 18.06
N GLN A 79 -5.09 -5.36 19.10
CA GLN A 79 -4.66 -5.68 20.47
C GLN A 79 -5.25 -7.01 20.96
N LEU A 80 -6.52 -7.25 20.71
CA LEU A 80 -7.18 -8.49 21.10
C LEU A 80 -6.57 -9.70 20.37
N PHE A 81 -6.32 -9.60 19.09
CA PHE A 81 -5.75 -10.68 18.29
C PHE A 81 -4.28 -10.95 18.59
N SER A 82 -3.50 -9.94 18.99
CA SER A 82 -2.11 -10.13 19.39
C SER A 82 -1.98 -10.89 20.72
N VAL A 83 -2.96 -10.77 21.61
CA VAL A 83 -3.00 -11.52 22.88
C VAL A 83 -3.50 -12.95 22.67
N MET A 84 -4.42 -13.17 21.72
CA MET A 84 -5.06 -14.46 21.47
C MET A 84 -4.35 -15.34 20.43
N GLY A 85 -3.24 -14.89 19.85
CA GLY A 85 -2.57 -15.64 18.78
C GLY A 85 -1.19 -15.11 18.44
N SER A 86 -0.56 -15.74 17.45
CA SER A 86 0.80 -15.42 16.99
C SER A 86 0.86 -14.34 15.91
N LYS A 87 -0.28 -13.81 15.44
CA LYS A 87 -0.35 -12.83 14.35
C LYS A 87 -0.39 -11.41 14.92
N SER A 88 0.37 -10.50 14.29
CA SER A 88 0.43 -9.10 14.66
C SER A 88 -0.39 -8.25 13.68
N LEU A 89 -1.23 -7.35 14.22
CA LEU A 89 -1.96 -6.37 13.43
C LEU A 89 -1.72 -4.99 14.04
N SER A 90 -1.21 -4.07 13.24
CA SER A 90 -0.80 -2.74 13.70
C SER A 90 -1.12 -1.67 12.67
N ILE A 91 -1.10 -0.42 13.14
CA ILE A 91 -1.16 0.76 12.29
C ILE A 91 0.20 1.44 12.35
N LEU A 92 0.74 1.78 11.19
CA LEU A 92 1.96 2.56 11.09
C LEU A 92 1.65 4.02 11.46
N ALA A 93 2.09 4.45 12.63
CA ALA A 93 2.05 5.84 13.00
C ALA A 93 3.11 6.61 12.20
N HIS A 94 2.66 7.44 11.26
CA HIS A 94 3.55 8.27 10.46
C HIS A 94 4.24 9.33 11.34
N LYS A 95 5.57 9.35 11.29
CA LYS A 95 6.39 10.41 11.87
C LYS A 95 7.13 11.13 10.73
N ALA A 96 6.87 12.42 10.59
CA ALA A 96 7.51 13.21 9.53
C ALA A 96 9.03 13.12 9.59
N ASN A 97 9.66 12.99 8.43
CA ASN A 97 11.11 12.94 8.25
C ASN A 97 11.84 11.75 8.89
N LEU A 98 11.13 10.78 9.46
CA LEU A 98 11.77 9.58 9.99
C LEU A 98 12.26 8.70 8.84
N GLY A 99 13.56 8.35 8.84
CA GLY A 99 14.17 7.47 7.84
C GLY A 99 14.46 8.14 6.49
N MET A 100 14.42 9.46 6.40
CA MET A 100 14.73 10.18 5.16
C MET A 100 16.14 9.93 4.66
N ASP A 101 17.13 9.88 5.56
CA ASP A 101 18.53 9.60 5.19
C ASP A 101 18.67 8.24 4.52
N THR A 102 18.06 7.20 5.10
CA THR A 102 18.03 5.85 4.51
C THR A 102 17.31 5.83 3.15
N LEU A 103 16.22 6.59 3.02
CA LEU A 103 15.51 6.68 1.74
C LEU A 103 16.37 7.37 0.66
N ILE A 104 17.10 8.42 1.02
CA ILE A 104 18.02 9.12 0.12
C ILE A 104 19.14 8.17 -0.33
N GLU A 105 19.77 7.44 0.61
CA GLU A 105 20.79 6.45 0.28
C GLU A 105 20.27 5.37 -0.68
N LEU A 106 19.07 4.86 -0.47
CA LEU A 106 18.46 3.86 -1.36
C LEU A 106 18.15 4.43 -2.74
N PHE A 107 17.74 5.69 -2.80
CA PHE A 107 17.49 6.40 -4.04
C PHE A 107 18.77 6.63 -4.84
N GLU A 108 19.83 7.14 -4.19
CA GLU A 108 21.15 7.37 -4.79
C GLU A 108 21.81 6.06 -5.26
N ALA A 109 21.60 4.98 -4.53
CA ALA A 109 22.04 3.64 -4.90
C ALA A 109 21.20 2.99 -6.04
N GLY A 110 20.18 3.67 -6.54
CA GLY A 110 19.29 3.16 -7.58
C GLY A 110 18.40 1.97 -7.12
N LYS A 111 18.33 1.72 -5.81
CA LYS A 111 17.49 0.63 -5.24
C LYS A 111 16.01 1.01 -5.11
N VAL A 112 15.73 2.29 -5.08
CA VAL A 112 14.37 2.85 -5.11
C VAL A 112 14.27 3.79 -6.30
N VAL A 113 13.45 3.44 -7.27
CA VAL A 113 13.22 4.25 -8.48
C VAL A 113 11.73 4.62 -8.53
N PRO A 114 11.38 5.90 -8.31
CA PRO A 114 9.99 6.32 -8.41
C PRO A 114 9.47 6.18 -9.85
N LEU A 115 8.32 5.55 -10.01
CA LEU A 115 7.61 5.57 -11.27
C LEU A 115 7.00 6.97 -11.48
N ILE A 116 7.47 7.69 -12.48
CA ILE A 116 6.91 8.98 -12.89
C ILE A 116 5.81 8.70 -13.92
N ASP A 117 4.57 8.98 -13.56
CA ASP A 117 3.42 8.80 -14.45
C ASP A 117 3.31 9.99 -15.42
N ARG A 118 3.23 11.22 -14.87
CA ARG A 118 3.12 12.45 -15.67
C ARG A 118 3.93 13.59 -15.08
N ARG A 119 4.31 14.51 -15.97
CA ARG A 119 4.92 15.81 -15.64
C ARG A 119 4.00 16.92 -16.11
N PHE A 120 3.75 17.89 -15.24
CA PHE A 120 2.97 19.09 -15.56
C PHE A 120 3.82 20.33 -15.27
N PRO A 121 3.77 21.36 -16.11
CA PRO A 121 4.35 22.66 -15.76
C PRO A 121 3.58 23.29 -14.61
N LEU A 122 4.18 24.22 -13.89
CA LEU A 122 3.57 24.91 -12.76
C LEU A 122 2.25 25.61 -13.15
N SER A 123 2.12 26.11 -14.39
CA SER A 123 0.88 26.69 -14.92
C SER A 123 -0.31 25.74 -14.88
N ASP A 124 -0.07 24.44 -14.97
CA ASP A 124 -1.08 23.39 -15.13
C ASP A 124 -1.34 22.58 -13.85
N VAL A 125 -0.93 23.14 -12.70
CA VAL A 125 -1.13 22.51 -11.37
C VAL A 125 -2.59 22.12 -11.14
N ALA A 126 -3.54 22.94 -11.53
CA ALA A 126 -4.96 22.62 -11.37
C ALA A 126 -5.39 21.38 -12.19
N GLU A 127 -4.80 21.17 -13.36
CA GLU A 127 -5.02 19.97 -14.18
C GLU A 127 -4.34 18.74 -13.54
N ALA A 128 -3.14 18.91 -13.02
CA ALA A 128 -2.45 17.84 -12.29
C ALA A 128 -3.27 17.33 -11.10
N PHE A 129 -3.91 18.21 -10.34
CA PHE A 129 -4.79 17.83 -9.24
C PHE A 129 -6.06 17.09 -9.73
N ARG A 130 -6.71 17.54 -10.79
CA ARG A 130 -7.86 16.83 -11.38
C ARG A 130 -7.44 15.42 -11.83
N TYR A 131 -6.32 15.31 -12.52
CA TYR A 131 -5.79 14.02 -12.95
C TYR A 131 -5.49 13.08 -11.76
N PHE A 132 -5.02 13.63 -10.64
CA PHE A 132 -4.81 12.87 -9.41
C PHE A 132 -6.13 12.40 -8.79
N GLU A 133 -7.14 13.28 -8.72
CA GLU A 133 -8.47 12.98 -8.16
C GLU A 133 -9.23 11.94 -8.97
N ASP A 134 -9.03 11.87 -10.28
CA ASP A 134 -9.62 10.84 -11.15
C ASP A 134 -9.14 9.41 -10.84
N GLY A 135 -8.13 9.24 -9.97
CA GLY A 135 -7.66 7.95 -9.48
C GLY A 135 -6.90 7.10 -10.50
N HIS A 136 -6.60 7.65 -11.67
CA HIS A 136 -5.92 6.93 -12.76
C HIS A 136 -4.39 6.94 -12.65
N VAL A 137 -3.84 7.68 -11.70
CA VAL A 137 -2.40 7.85 -11.50
C VAL A 137 -1.74 6.49 -11.19
N LYS A 138 -0.70 6.15 -11.96
CA LYS A 138 0.04 4.90 -11.83
C LYS A 138 1.36 5.03 -11.06
N GLY A 139 1.70 6.22 -10.62
CA GLY A 139 2.97 6.49 -9.95
C GLY A 139 2.98 7.88 -9.34
N LYS A 140 4.03 8.67 -9.62
CA LYS A 140 4.17 10.04 -9.12
C LYS A 140 3.83 11.04 -10.22
N ILE A 141 3.12 12.10 -9.85
CA ILE A 141 2.97 13.29 -10.66
C ILE A 141 4.08 14.26 -10.24
N VAL A 142 4.77 14.82 -11.22
CA VAL A 142 5.84 15.81 -11.00
C VAL A 142 5.41 17.14 -11.57
N ILE A 143 5.49 18.19 -10.76
CA ILE A 143 5.34 19.56 -11.20
C ILE A 143 6.71 20.12 -11.52
N THR A 144 6.88 20.63 -12.74
CA THR A 144 8.14 21.26 -13.20
C THR A 144 8.02 22.78 -13.11
N ILE A 145 9.07 23.42 -12.63
CA ILE A 145 9.20 24.88 -12.49
C ILE A 145 10.04 25.42 -13.66
#